data_049ae01428ec4cbb848f02a1de6aea3d
#
_entry.id   049ae01428ec4cbb848f02a1de6aea3d
#
_cell.length_a   1.000
_cell.length_b   1.000
_cell.length_c   1.000
_cell.angle_alpha   90.00
_cell.angle_beta   90.00
_cell.angle_gamma   90.00
#
_symmetry.space_group_name_H-M   'P 1'
#
loop_
_entity.id
_entity.type
_entity.pdbx_description
1 polymer ?
#
loop_
_entity_poly.entity_id
_entity_poly.type
_entity_poly.pdbx_seq_one_letter_code
_entity_poly.pdbx_strand_id
1 'polypeptide(L)'
;MFLNCHTYYSFKYGTLSPEQLAEGASRRGITTLALTDINNTSCAVGWIEECRKRDIKPVLGVEFRSPSTPLRDQAEDRPVGNYLYTGLARNAEGWRELCELLTVSSLEGTPLPQRPPEMEHVYIIYRPDSFIPPDLRPYEYVGIMPAEANGLYSSILRDHLERLVVWQPIT
;
A
#
# COMPACT_ATOMS: atom_id res chain seq x y z
N MET A 1 6.39 -3.24 -12.62
CA MET A 1 6.18 -2.28 -11.52
C MET A 1 5.71 -3.04 -10.30
N PHE A 2 6.31 -2.80 -9.13
CA PHE A 2 5.81 -3.31 -7.85
C PHE A 2 4.99 -2.22 -7.19
N LEU A 3 3.81 -2.60 -6.67
CA LEU A 3 2.81 -1.66 -6.14
C LEU A 3 2.86 -1.53 -4.61
N ASN A 4 3.62 -2.41 -3.94
CA ASN A 4 3.71 -2.45 -2.49
C ASN A 4 5.15 -2.68 -2.07
N CYS A 5 5.85 -1.62 -1.70
CA CYS A 5 7.22 -1.67 -1.22
C CYS A 5 7.35 -0.88 0.08
N HIS A 6 8.03 -1.48 1.04
CA HIS A 6 8.21 -0.91 2.36
C HIS A 6 9.70 -0.68 2.66
N THR A 7 9.96 0.40 3.36
CA THR A 7 11.27 0.70 3.92
C THR A 7 11.25 0.52 5.44
N TYR A 8 12.37 0.72 6.10
CA TYR A 8 12.47 0.70 7.57
C TYR A 8 11.60 1.76 8.26
N TYR A 9 11.01 2.71 7.50
CA TYR A 9 9.98 3.63 8.01
C TYR A 9 8.65 2.92 8.30
N SER A 10 8.46 1.73 7.75
CA SER A 10 7.41 0.78 8.19
C SER A 10 7.91 0.02 9.42
N PHE A 11 7.79 0.64 10.58
CA PHE A 11 8.36 0.15 11.83
C PHE A 11 7.96 -1.30 12.13
N LYS A 12 8.95 -2.14 12.49
CA LYS A 12 8.82 -3.60 12.71
C LYS A 12 8.38 -4.42 11.49
N TYR A 13 8.37 -3.84 10.28
CA TYR A 13 7.94 -4.53 9.07
C TYR A 13 8.97 -4.44 7.95
N GLY A 14 9.31 -3.23 7.52
CA GLY A 14 10.32 -3.00 6.49
C GLY A 14 11.74 -3.02 7.05
N THR A 15 12.67 -3.57 6.27
CA THR A 15 14.08 -3.68 6.65
C THR A 15 15.03 -2.90 5.74
N LEU A 16 14.58 -2.57 4.53
CA LEU A 16 15.39 -1.90 3.53
C LEU A 16 15.43 -0.38 3.73
N SER A 17 16.58 0.25 3.47
CA SER A 17 16.63 1.69 3.30
C SER A 17 16.03 2.10 1.95
N PRO A 18 15.58 3.36 1.78
CA PRO A 18 15.16 3.88 0.48
C PRO A 18 16.21 3.68 -0.61
N GLU A 19 17.48 3.90 -0.26
CA GLU A 19 18.61 3.69 -1.15
C GLU A 19 18.75 2.22 -1.58
N GLN A 20 18.73 1.29 -0.63
CA GLN A 20 18.81 -0.16 -0.91
C GLN A 20 17.66 -0.64 -1.78
N LEU A 21 16.45 -0.15 -1.52
CA LEU A 21 15.27 -0.48 -2.30
C LEU A 21 15.40 0.03 -3.74
N ALA A 22 15.80 1.29 -3.93
CA ALA A 22 16.00 1.89 -5.24
C ALA A 22 17.15 1.23 -6.00
N GLU A 23 18.26 0.90 -5.33
CA GLU A 23 19.40 0.19 -5.92
C GLU A 23 19.00 -1.22 -6.37
N GLY A 24 18.28 -1.96 -5.52
CA GLY A 24 17.77 -3.28 -5.85
C GLY A 24 16.82 -3.29 -7.04
N ALA A 25 16.02 -2.24 -7.19
CA ALA A 25 15.14 -2.03 -8.33
C ALA A 25 15.94 -1.72 -9.62
N SER A 26 16.89 -0.79 -9.54
CA SER A 26 17.75 -0.40 -10.65
C SER A 26 18.53 -1.58 -11.21
N ARG A 27 19.15 -2.39 -10.34
CA ARG A 27 19.89 -3.62 -10.73
C ARG A 27 19.01 -4.64 -11.49
N ARG A 28 17.70 -4.59 -11.31
CA ARG A 28 16.71 -5.47 -11.97
C ARG A 28 16.05 -4.81 -13.17
N GLY A 29 16.49 -3.64 -13.59
CA GLY A 29 15.91 -2.89 -14.70
C GLY A 29 14.48 -2.39 -14.44
N ILE A 30 14.09 -2.23 -13.18
CA ILE A 30 12.77 -1.70 -12.80
C ILE A 30 12.82 -0.18 -12.92
N THR A 31 11.98 0.36 -13.80
CA THR A 31 11.92 1.79 -14.12
C THR A 31 10.80 2.54 -13.41
N THR A 32 9.92 1.84 -12.71
CA THR A 32 8.81 2.45 -11.94
C THR A 32 8.57 1.62 -10.69
N LEU A 33 8.53 2.27 -9.53
CA LEU A 33 8.37 1.60 -8.24
C LEU A 33 7.55 2.44 -7.27
N ALA A 34 6.61 1.79 -6.57
CA ALA A 34 5.80 2.44 -5.55
C ALA A 34 6.43 2.26 -4.17
N LEU A 35 6.46 3.34 -3.40
CA LEU A 35 6.71 3.31 -1.96
C LEU A 35 5.37 3.36 -1.23
N THR A 36 5.13 2.44 -0.29
CA THR A 36 3.87 2.33 0.44
C THR A 36 4.13 1.99 1.91
N ASP A 37 4.93 2.80 2.58
CA ASP A 37 5.20 2.61 4.00
C ASP A 37 3.91 2.61 4.82
N ILE A 38 3.88 1.81 5.88
CA ILE A 38 2.69 1.55 6.69
C ILE A 38 2.39 2.77 7.55
N ASN A 39 1.21 3.37 7.34
CA ASN A 39 0.73 4.55 8.06
C ASN A 39 1.79 5.65 8.19
N ASN A 40 2.67 5.78 7.19
CA ASN A 40 3.82 6.67 7.25
C ASN A 40 4.13 7.31 5.89
N THR A 41 4.45 8.60 5.91
CA THR A 41 4.80 9.40 4.73
C THR A 41 6.20 10.01 4.82
N SER A 42 6.94 9.78 5.90
CA SER A 42 8.21 10.47 6.20
C SER A 42 9.32 10.15 5.19
N CYS A 43 9.27 8.99 4.55
CA CYS A 43 10.27 8.56 3.57
C CYS A 43 10.12 9.23 2.19
N ALA A 44 8.99 9.89 1.89
CA ALA A 44 8.61 10.31 0.55
C ALA A 44 9.68 11.15 -0.16
N VAL A 45 10.26 12.15 0.51
CA VAL A 45 11.28 13.04 -0.09
C VAL A 45 12.55 12.26 -0.41
N GLY A 46 13.08 11.51 0.57
CA GLY A 46 14.27 10.69 0.37
C GLY A 46 14.07 9.63 -0.72
N TRP A 47 12.87 9.04 -0.79
CA TRP A 47 12.50 8.10 -1.85
C TRP A 47 12.56 8.73 -3.25
N ILE A 48 11.99 9.92 -3.43
CA ILE A 48 12.03 10.64 -4.70
C ILE A 48 13.48 10.94 -5.12
N GLU A 49 14.33 11.35 -4.18
CA GLU A 49 15.73 11.63 -4.44
C GLU A 49 16.50 10.37 -4.88
N GLU A 50 16.32 9.26 -4.17
CA GLU A 50 16.99 8.00 -4.50
C GLU A 50 16.54 7.42 -5.84
N CYS A 51 15.25 7.52 -6.16
CA CYS A 51 14.71 7.14 -7.46
C CYS A 51 15.27 8.01 -8.60
N ARG A 52 15.34 9.33 -8.39
CA ARG A 52 15.87 10.29 -9.40
C ARG A 52 17.32 10.01 -9.75
N LYS A 53 18.15 9.65 -8.77
CA LYS A 53 19.56 9.27 -8.99
C LYS A 53 19.73 8.04 -9.89
N ARG A 54 18.68 7.23 -10.06
CA ARG A 54 18.72 5.92 -10.75
C ARG A 54 17.72 5.82 -11.92
N ASP A 55 17.18 6.95 -12.38
CA ASP A 55 16.20 7.03 -13.46
C ASP A 55 14.95 6.15 -13.22
N ILE A 56 14.57 5.98 -11.96
CA ILE A 56 13.35 5.29 -11.55
C ILE A 56 12.24 6.34 -11.37
N LYS A 57 11.06 6.08 -11.97
CA LYS A 57 9.86 6.89 -11.73
C LYS A 57 9.28 6.51 -10.36
N PRO A 58 9.32 7.41 -9.35
CA PRO A 58 8.74 7.14 -8.07
C PRO A 58 7.21 7.24 -8.14
N VAL A 59 6.52 6.31 -7.49
CA VAL A 59 5.10 6.43 -7.16
C VAL A 59 5.01 6.50 -5.64
N LEU A 60 4.27 7.48 -5.14
CA LEU A 60 4.04 7.64 -3.71
C LEU A 60 2.71 7.00 -3.32
N GLY A 61 2.70 6.32 -2.21
CA GLY A 61 1.52 5.69 -1.64
C GLY A 61 1.66 5.46 -0.15
N VAL A 62 0.63 4.91 0.43
CA VAL A 62 0.58 4.53 1.84
C VAL A 62 -0.18 3.22 1.97
N GLU A 63 0.37 2.28 2.73
CA GLU A 63 -0.38 1.12 3.18
C GLU A 63 -1.08 1.47 4.51
N PHE A 64 -2.40 1.48 4.48
CA PHE A 64 -3.22 1.80 5.63
C PHE A 64 -3.51 0.53 6.44
N ARG A 65 -3.22 0.58 7.72
CA ARG A 65 -3.54 -0.49 8.69
C ARG A 65 -4.23 0.07 9.91
N SER A 66 -5.22 -0.66 10.40
CA SER A 66 -5.80 -0.36 11.72
C SER A 66 -4.83 -0.77 12.82
N PRO A 67 -4.86 -0.10 13.99
CA PRO A 67 -4.13 -0.58 15.16
C PRO A 67 -4.49 -2.04 15.44
N SER A 68 -3.50 -2.88 15.73
CA SER A 68 -3.77 -4.20 16.27
C SER A 68 -4.49 -4.04 17.62
N THR A 69 -5.72 -4.49 17.70
CA THR A 69 -6.36 -4.67 19.01
C THR A 69 -5.54 -5.73 19.75
N PRO A 70 -4.98 -5.44 20.93
CA PRO A 70 -4.33 -6.47 21.70
C PRO A 70 -5.41 -7.46 22.16
N LEU A 71 -5.63 -8.49 21.38
CA LEU A 71 -6.33 -9.67 21.86
C LEU A 71 -5.40 -10.32 22.88
N ARG A 72 -5.87 -10.41 24.10
CA ARG A 72 -5.18 -10.76 25.34
C ARG A 72 -4.40 -12.08 25.33
N ASP A 73 -4.52 -12.89 24.25
CA ASP A 73 -4.01 -14.25 24.18
C ASP A 73 -3.36 -14.65 22.84
N GLN A 74 -2.99 -13.72 21.94
CA GLN A 74 -2.29 -14.10 20.72
C GLN A 74 -0.90 -13.47 20.66
N ALA A 75 0.06 -14.38 20.56
CA ALA A 75 1.49 -14.21 20.50
C ALA A 75 1.99 -12.85 19.96
N GLU A 76 3.05 -12.39 20.59
CA GLU A 76 3.85 -11.18 20.36
C GLU A 76 4.35 -10.96 18.91
N ASP A 77 3.93 -11.80 17.94
CA ASP A 77 4.49 -11.91 16.59
C ASP A 77 3.63 -11.31 15.47
N ARG A 78 2.56 -10.54 15.75
CA ARG A 78 1.85 -9.76 14.73
C ARG A 78 2.15 -8.26 14.89
N PRO A 79 3.22 -7.78 14.29
CA PRO A 79 3.79 -6.49 14.66
C PRO A 79 3.04 -5.26 14.12
N VAL A 80 2.11 -5.37 13.18
CA VAL A 80 1.70 -4.15 12.44
C VAL A 80 0.23 -4.14 12.03
N GLY A 81 -0.71 -4.24 12.98
CA GLY A 81 -2.13 -4.00 12.71
C GLY A 81 -2.76 -4.80 11.55
N ASN A 82 -4.07 -4.70 11.40
CA ASN A 82 -4.79 -5.35 10.30
C ASN A 82 -4.72 -4.49 9.04
N TYR A 83 -4.37 -5.09 7.91
CA TYR A 83 -4.40 -4.43 6.61
C TYR A 83 -5.82 -3.95 6.28
N LEU A 84 -5.93 -2.71 5.82
CA LEU A 84 -7.17 -2.12 5.33
C LEU A 84 -7.15 -2.01 3.82
N TYR A 85 -6.26 -1.19 3.29
CA TYR A 85 -6.03 -0.95 1.86
C TYR A 85 -4.70 -0.24 1.64
N THR A 86 -4.25 -0.23 0.39
CA THR A 86 -3.14 0.61 -0.04
C THR A 86 -3.65 1.70 -0.97
N GLY A 87 -3.29 2.95 -0.68
CA GLY A 87 -3.51 4.09 -1.56
C GLY A 87 -2.27 4.42 -2.38
N LEU A 88 -2.41 4.60 -3.70
CA LEU A 88 -1.34 5.06 -4.59
C LEU A 88 -1.74 6.38 -5.22
N ALA A 89 -0.93 7.42 -5.00
CA ALA A 89 -1.16 8.74 -5.56
C ALA A 89 -0.97 8.74 -7.09
N ARG A 90 -1.94 9.28 -7.81
CA ARG A 90 -1.88 9.47 -9.27
C ARG A 90 -1.11 10.75 -9.63
N ASN A 91 -1.15 11.73 -8.74
CA ASN A 91 -0.55 13.06 -8.90
C ASN A 91 -0.33 13.70 -7.51
N ALA A 92 0.07 14.98 -7.50
CA ALA A 92 0.31 15.71 -6.25
C ALA A 92 -0.96 15.87 -5.37
N GLU A 93 -2.14 16.00 -5.99
CA GLU A 93 -3.41 16.08 -5.26
C GLU A 93 -3.70 14.75 -4.55
N GLY A 94 -3.50 13.62 -5.21
CA GLY A 94 -3.66 12.30 -4.58
C GLY A 94 -2.67 12.09 -3.42
N TRP A 95 -1.46 12.61 -3.54
CA TRP A 95 -0.53 12.59 -2.42
C TRP A 95 -1.03 13.44 -1.23
N ARG A 96 -1.58 14.62 -1.50
CA ARG A 96 -2.21 15.47 -0.49
C ARG A 96 -3.37 14.77 0.20
N GLU A 97 -4.25 14.11 -0.57
CA GLU A 97 -5.40 13.34 -0.04
C GLU A 97 -4.95 12.23 0.92
N LEU A 98 -3.89 11.48 0.57
CA LEU A 98 -3.33 10.44 1.44
C LEU A 98 -2.73 11.01 2.73
N CYS A 99 -1.96 12.09 2.63
CA CYS A 99 -1.39 12.78 3.79
C CYS A 99 -2.46 13.34 4.71
N GLU A 100 -3.52 13.94 4.15
CA GLU A 100 -4.65 14.50 4.89
C GLU A 100 -5.38 13.40 5.69
N LEU A 101 -5.68 12.26 5.06
CA LEU A 101 -6.33 11.13 5.72
C LEU A 101 -5.52 10.63 6.92
N LEU A 102 -4.19 10.48 6.77
CA LEU A 102 -3.32 10.11 7.89
C LEU A 102 -3.28 11.17 8.98
N THR A 103 -3.21 12.44 8.59
CA THR A 103 -3.12 13.56 9.52
C THR A 103 -4.38 13.67 10.37
N VAL A 104 -5.54 13.64 9.75
CA VAL A 104 -6.84 13.69 10.45
C VAL A 104 -6.96 12.50 11.40
N SER A 105 -6.70 11.30 10.93
CA SER A 105 -6.75 10.10 11.79
C SER A 105 -5.81 10.20 13.00
N SER A 106 -4.59 10.72 12.80
CA SER A 106 -3.58 10.82 13.85
C SER A 106 -3.88 11.93 14.86
N LEU A 107 -4.34 13.10 14.38
CA LEU A 107 -4.62 14.27 15.24
C LEU A 107 -5.92 14.11 16.04
N GLU A 108 -6.96 13.57 15.41
CA GLU A 108 -8.26 13.39 16.03
C GLU A 108 -8.39 12.07 16.80
N GLY A 109 -7.41 11.18 16.66
CA GLY A 109 -7.48 9.84 17.24
C GLY A 109 -8.60 8.98 16.65
N THR A 110 -9.12 9.36 15.48
CA THR A 110 -10.18 8.62 14.80
C THR A 110 -9.62 7.38 14.10
N PRO A 111 -10.25 6.20 14.23
CA PRO A 111 -9.81 5.02 13.50
C PRO A 111 -9.86 5.25 11.98
N LEU A 112 -8.86 4.74 11.28
CA LEU A 112 -8.88 4.69 9.82
C LEU A 112 -10.11 3.90 9.34
N PRO A 113 -10.87 4.41 8.35
CA PRO A 113 -12.06 3.74 7.85
C PRO A 113 -11.69 2.48 7.06
N GLN A 114 -12.55 1.46 7.08
CA GLN A 114 -12.37 0.25 6.26
C GLN A 114 -12.43 0.52 4.76
N ARG A 115 -13.21 1.51 4.34
CA ARG A 115 -13.23 2.07 2.99
C ARG A 115 -12.86 3.54 3.08
N PRO A 116 -11.87 4.01 2.32
CA PRO A 116 -11.50 5.42 2.35
C PRO A 116 -12.65 6.31 1.81
N PRO A 117 -12.65 7.61 2.15
CA PRO A 117 -13.53 8.57 1.50
C PRO A 117 -13.33 8.58 -0.02
N GLU A 118 -14.15 9.30 -0.75
CA GLU A 118 -13.92 9.47 -2.19
C GLU A 118 -12.64 10.25 -2.43
N MET A 119 -11.73 9.64 -3.21
CA MET A 119 -10.42 10.19 -3.56
C MET A 119 -10.21 10.03 -5.07
N GLU A 120 -10.51 11.07 -5.84
CA GLU A 120 -10.43 10.99 -7.31
C GLU A 120 -9.00 10.84 -7.84
N HIS A 121 -8.01 11.26 -7.05
CA HIS A 121 -6.61 11.29 -7.44
C HIS A 121 -5.78 10.15 -6.83
N VAL A 122 -6.45 9.13 -6.26
CA VAL A 122 -5.80 7.97 -5.62
C VAL A 122 -6.35 6.68 -6.20
N TYR A 123 -5.47 5.72 -6.49
CA TYR A 123 -5.86 4.33 -6.70
C TYR A 123 -5.88 3.63 -5.34
N ILE A 124 -6.96 2.91 -5.05
CA ILE A 124 -7.11 2.11 -3.84
C ILE A 124 -7.00 0.64 -4.20
N ILE A 125 -6.21 -0.09 -3.43
CA ILE A 125 -6.00 -1.52 -3.63
C ILE A 125 -6.37 -2.25 -2.34
N TYR A 126 -7.37 -3.12 -2.42
CA TYR A 126 -7.77 -4.03 -1.34
C TYR A 126 -7.09 -5.39 -1.49
N ARG A 127 -7.12 -6.19 -0.45
CA ARG A 127 -6.64 -7.57 -0.45
C ARG A 127 -7.82 -8.54 -0.30
N PRO A 128 -7.74 -9.78 -0.87
CA PRO A 128 -8.80 -10.78 -0.73
C PRO A 128 -9.10 -11.19 0.72
N ASP A 129 -8.11 -11.08 1.59
CA ASP A 129 -8.19 -11.38 3.02
C ASP A 129 -8.58 -10.18 3.90
N SER A 130 -8.88 -9.04 3.27
CA SER A 130 -9.38 -7.83 3.91
C SER A 130 -10.82 -7.52 3.51
N PHE A 131 -11.36 -6.41 4.01
CA PHE A 131 -12.65 -5.92 3.55
C PHE A 131 -12.58 -5.49 2.08
N ILE A 132 -13.44 -6.03 1.24
CA ILE A 132 -13.63 -5.60 -0.14
C ILE A 132 -15.05 -5.02 -0.26
N PRO A 133 -15.21 -3.76 -0.69
CA PRO A 133 -16.53 -3.21 -0.96
C PRO A 133 -17.25 -4.01 -2.06
N PRO A 134 -18.56 -4.28 -1.92
CA PRO A 134 -19.31 -5.02 -2.94
C PRO A 134 -19.47 -4.23 -4.25
N ASP A 135 -19.33 -2.91 -4.18
CA ASP A 135 -19.45 -1.95 -5.28
C ASP A 135 -18.12 -1.18 -5.46
N LEU A 136 -17.16 -1.79 -6.13
CA LEU A 136 -15.87 -1.13 -6.39
C LEU A 136 -16.03 0.12 -7.26
N ARG A 137 -15.48 1.24 -6.77
CA ARG A 137 -15.39 2.50 -7.53
C ARG A 137 -14.40 2.35 -8.70
N PRO A 138 -14.45 3.23 -9.72
CA PRO A 138 -13.57 3.12 -10.90
C PRO A 138 -12.07 3.09 -10.60
N TYR A 139 -11.65 3.62 -9.48
CA TYR A 139 -10.25 3.70 -9.03
C TYR A 139 -9.93 2.70 -7.90
N GLU A 140 -10.84 1.78 -7.58
CA GLU A 140 -10.66 0.71 -6.60
C GLU A 140 -10.34 -0.62 -7.30
N TYR A 141 -9.35 -1.33 -6.77
CA TYR A 141 -8.80 -2.57 -7.31
C TYR A 141 -8.61 -3.60 -6.21
N VAL A 142 -8.41 -4.86 -6.60
CA VAL A 142 -8.05 -5.94 -5.68
C VAL A 142 -6.69 -6.50 -6.05
N GLY A 143 -5.78 -6.45 -5.09
CA GLY A 143 -4.42 -6.96 -5.24
C GLY A 143 -4.35 -8.44 -4.89
N ILE A 144 -3.92 -9.26 -5.82
CA ILE A 144 -3.75 -10.70 -5.66
C ILE A 144 -2.30 -11.11 -5.80
N MET A 145 -1.84 -12.02 -4.96
CA MET A 145 -0.53 -12.64 -5.14
C MET A 145 -0.58 -13.68 -6.26
N PRO A 146 0.54 -13.89 -6.99
CA PRO A 146 0.58 -14.92 -8.04
C PRO A 146 0.16 -16.31 -7.55
N ALA A 147 0.45 -16.66 -6.31
CA ALA A 147 0.05 -17.93 -5.71
C ALA A 147 -1.48 -18.06 -5.49
N GLU A 148 -2.18 -16.93 -5.37
CA GLU A 148 -3.64 -16.89 -5.16
C GLU A 148 -4.43 -16.98 -6.47
N ALA A 149 -3.77 -16.85 -7.63
CA ALA A 149 -4.42 -16.79 -8.93
C ALA A 149 -5.29 -18.02 -9.24
N ASN A 150 -4.88 -19.20 -8.77
CA ASN A 150 -5.65 -20.44 -8.97
C ASN A 150 -6.99 -20.44 -8.22
N GLY A 151 -7.10 -19.71 -7.12
CA GLY A 151 -8.34 -19.60 -6.34
C GLY A 151 -9.38 -18.64 -6.94
N LEU A 152 -9.01 -17.83 -7.93
CA LEU A 152 -9.90 -16.83 -8.52
C LEU A 152 -11.12 -17.42 -9.21
N TYR A 153 -10.96 -18.60 -9.83
CA TYR A 153 -12.05 -19.25 -10.58
C TYR A 153 -13.25 -19.65 -9.70
N SER A 154 -13.04 -19.83 -8.41
CA SER A 154 -14.09 -20.18 -7.43
C SER A 154 -14.49 -19.00 -6.52
N SER A 155 -13.97 -17.82 -6.74
CA SER A 155 -14.18 -16.66 -5.88
C SER A 155 -15.15 -15.64 -6.50
N ILE A 156 -15.69 -14.75 -5.65
CA ILE A 156 -16.49 -13.59 -6.04
C ILE A 156 -15.71 -12.67 -7.02
N LEU A 157 -14.38 -12.75 -7.02
CA LEU A 157 -13.51 -11.92 -7.85
C LEU A 157 -13.51 -12.32 -9.33
N ARG A 158 -14.09 -13.48 -9.69
CA ARG A 158 -14.24 -13.91 -11.08
C ARG A 158 -14.97 -12.89 -11.96
N ASP A 159 -15.95 -12.21 -11.39
CA ASP A 159 -16.79 -11.24 -12.11
C ASP A 159 -16.13 -9.84 -12.19
N HIS A 160 -14.95 -9.67 -11.59
CA HIS A 160 -14.21 -8.41 -11.51
C HIS A 160 -12.76 -8.53 -11.97
N LEU A 161 -12.49 -9.39 -12.98
CA LEU A 161 -11.12 -9.65 -13.46
C LEU A 161 -10.40 -8.39 -13.93
N GLU A 162 -11.13 -7.44 -14.51
CA GLU A 162 -10.57 -6.14 -14.96
C GLU A 162 -10.16 -5.22 -13.79
N ARG A 163 -10.54 -5.56 -12.57
CA ARG A 163 -10.18 -4.84 -11.33
C ARG A 163 -9.04 -5.50 -10.56
N LEU A 164 -8.48 -6.58 -11.09
CA LEU A 164 -7.39 -7.29 -10.43
C LEU A 164 -6.03 -6.69 -10.80
N VAL A 165 -5.18 -6.56 -9.81
CA VAL A 165 -3.78 -6.16 -9.98
C VAL A 165 -2.87 -7.16 -9.27
N VAL A 166 -1.66 -7.34 -9.80
CA VAL A 166 -0.66 -8.20 -9.15
C VAL A 166 -0.14 -7.50 -7.90
N TRP A 167 -0.23 -8.20 -6.79
CA TRP A 167 0.25 -7.76 -5.48
C TRP A 167 1.45 -8.59 -5.06
N GLN A 168 2.59 -7.96 -4.91
CA GLN A 168 3.82 -8.60 -4.47
C GLN A 168 4.52 -7.64 -3.51
N PRO A 169 4.41 -7.83 -2.18
CA PRO A 169 5.10 -6.98 -1.22
C PRO A 169 6.62 -7.16 -1.32
N ILE A 170 7.34 -6.06 -1.16
CA ILE A 170 8.79 -6.01 -1.01
C ILE A 170 9.08 -5.30 0.31
N THR A 171 9.80 -5.97 1.20
CA THR A 171 10.11 -5.49 2.54
C THR A 171 11.59 -5.63 2.87
#